data_0ff90d1f56756b2aa0f2be33c738d43a
#
_entry.id   0ff90d1f56756b2aa0f2be33c738d43a
#
_cell.length_a   1.000
_cell.length_b   1.000
_cell.length_c   1.000
_cell.angle_alpha   90.00
_cell.angle_beta   90.00
_cell.angle_gamma   90.00
#
_symmetry.space_group_name_H-M   'P 1'
#
loop_
_entity.id
_entity.type
_entity.pdbx_description
1 polymer ?
#
loop_
_entity_poly.entity_id
_entity_poly.type
_entity_poly.pdbx_seq_one_letter_code
_entity_poly.pdbx_strand_id
1 'polypeptide(L)'
;VFIPVYWVNHLEIMAYSYQGRRGKWSLPREWKGIESVDIYEFNSSYYDLELKDSNIAITDNQIDLNLEAGVAQILVPAGTDVHDGTIYDNPASGEIDFLGEDYETQGDWKDKYGSLGYDVFGASKVLSDGIQLGYIGDNLDVYNTNSSRRIALQTPEEDGKRIEAVRTSKLHQIIDVQTAEKRMLSLYIADYKDRNCQMVVDVIDAVTKRILHSKLINSFQSGIYLRYNVKGHLQFRFTRFFYDGYGNPDYPVCSAVFIDEEGVSGKENIRWKEDNLRCYPSVFRDDLTIEADVFTSPKVHIQIHSIAGNLLYDKVFDVSDNRVRVCLDKGELGSQNGVCIVSLVTDRSVLRKKVVCR
;
A
#
# COMPACT_ATOMS: atom_id res chain seq x y z
N VAL A 1 16.49 -5.13 -12.61
CA VAL A 1 15.19 -5.08 -11.93
C VAL A 1 14.11 -4.93 -12.97
N PHE A 2 13.04 -5.65 -12.85
CA PHE A 2 11.82 -5.57 -13.65
C PHE A 2 10.70 -5.12 -12.72
N ILE A 3 10.11 -3.96 -12.97
CA ILE A 3 9.05 -3.40 -12.14
C ILE A 3 7.82 -3.21 -13.02
N PRO A 4 6.76 -4.01 -12.87
CA PRO A 4 5.49 -3.76 -13.53
C PRO A 4 4.93 -2.40 -13.07
N VAL A 5 4.47 -1.60 -14.01
CA VAL A 5 3.83 -0.32 -13.76
C VAL A 5 2.33 -0.46 -14.01
N TYR A 6 1.49 -0.01 -13.09
CA TYR A 6 0.05 -0.27 -13.12
C TYR A 6 -0.82 1.00 -13.05
N TRP A 7 -0.21 2.17 -12.93
CA TRP A 7 -0.93 3.46 -12.87
C TRP A 7 -1.14 4.13 -14.23
N VAL A 8 -0.69 3.46 -15.28
CA VAL A 8 -0.88 3.90 -16.66
C VAL A 8 -2.03 3.14 -17.30
N ASN A 9 -2.53 3.66 -18.41
CA ASN A 9 -3.69 3.11 -19.13
C ASN A 9 -3.40 1.83 -19.93
N HIS A 10 -2.16 1.37 -19.92
CA HIS A 10 -1.68 0.24 -20.68
C HIS A 10 -0.74 -0.62 -19.82
N LEU A 11 -0.44 -1.80 -20.27
CA LEU A 11 0.59 -2.62 -19.64
C LEU A 11 1.96 -1.97 -19.84
N GLU A 12 2.71 -1.84 -18.76
CA GLU A 12 4.03 -1.23 -18.78
C GLU A 12 4.98 -1.94 -17.82
N ILE A 13 6.23 -2.08 -18.20
CA ILE A 13 7.31 -2.59 -17.36
C ILE A 13 8.48 -1.62 -17.40
N MET A 14 8.93 -1.16 -16.23
CA MET A 14 10.22 -0.51 -16.11
C MET A 14 11.33 -1.55 -15.92
N ALA A 15 12.31 -1.57 -16.81
CA ALA A 15 13.48 -2.42 -16.74
C ALA A 15 14.73 -1.57 -16.46
N TYR A 16 15.55 -1.98 -15.49
CA TYR A 16 16.76 -1.26 -15.11
C TYR A 16 17.89 -2.20 -14.71
N SER A 17 19.12 -1.87 -15.11
CA SER A 17 20.32 -2.55 -14.66
C SER A 17 21.43 -1.55 -14.35
N TYR A 18 21.95 -1.57 -13.12
CA TYR A 18 23.05 -0.69 -12.72
C TYR A 18 24.35 -0.94 -13.52
N GLN A 19 24.64 -2.20 -13.83
CA GLN A 19 25.89 -2.61 -14.50
C GLN A 19 25.70 -2.98 -15.98
N GLY A 20 24.49 -2.87 -16.49
CA GLY A 20 24.12 -3.44 -17.78
C GLY A 20 23.94 -4.96 -17.69
N ARG A 21 23.04 -5.50 -18.46
CA ARG A 21 22.80 -6.95 -18.53
C ARG A 21 22.05 -7.35 -19.78
N ARG A 22 22.61 -8.34 -20.48
CA ARG A 22 21.90 -9.00 -21.58
C ARG A 22 21.35 -10.34 -21.12
N GLY A 23 20.15 -10.70 -21.55
CA GLY A 23 19.56 -12.00 -21.28
C GLY A 23 18.07 -12.07 -21.52
N LYS A 24 17.51 -13.26 -21.24
CA LYS A 24 16.07 -13.51 -21.30
C LYS A 24 15.42 -13.22 -19.96
N TRP A 25 14.26 -12.56 -20.02
CA TRP A 25 13.48 -12.14 -18.88
C TRP A 25 12.07 -12.69 -19.00
N SER A 26 11.58 -13.33 -17.95
CA SER A 26 10.18 -13.74 -17.89
C SER A 26 9.30 -12.54 -17.62
N LEU A 27 8.27 -12.39 -18.43
CA LEU A 27 7.28 -11.33 -18.27
C LEU A 27 6.21 -11.71 -17.23
N PRO A 28 5.58 -10.72 -16.60
CA PRO A 28 4.44 -10.96 -15.72
C PRO A 28 3.32 -11.71 -16.43
N ARG A 29 2.49 -12.42 -15.66
CA ARG A 29 1.39 -13.23 -16.20
C ARG A 29 0.39 -12.41 -17.00
N GLU A 30 0.19 -11.15 -16.62
CA GLU A 30 -0.70 -10.19 -17.27
C GLU A 30 -0.30 -9.91 -18.73
N TRP A 31 0.96 -10.19 -19.09
CA TRP A 31 1.51 -10.05 -20.44
C TRP A 31 1.28 -11.28 -21.33
N LYS A 32 0.61 -12.30 -20.79
CA LYS A 32 0.31 -13.50 -21.57
C LYS A 32 -0.61 -13.16 -22.74
N GLY A 33 -0.15 -13.47 -23.94
CA GLY A 33 -0.87 -13.16 -25.19
C GLY A 33 -0.40 -11.89 -25.89
N ILE A 34 0.52 -11.13 -25.30
CA ILE A 34 1.23 -10.07 -25.98
C ILE A 34 2.33 -10.70 -26.83
N GLU A 35 2.36 -10.38 -28.11
CA GLU A 35 3.28 -11.00 -29.08
C GLU A 35 4.59 -10.24 -29.23
N SER A 36 4.56 -8.91 -29.03
CA SER A 36 5.73 -8.05 -29.15
C SER A 36 5.61 -6.78 -28.27
N VAL A 37 6.75 -6.15 -28.05
CA VAL A 37 6.85 -4.90 -27.27
C VAL A 37 7.60 -3.82 -28.03
N ASP A 38 7.28 -2.58 -27.70
CA ASP A 38 8.09 -1.41 -27.98
C ASP A 38 8.88 -1.02 -26.73
N ILE A 39 10.12 -0.57 -26.91
CA ILE A 39 11.02 -0.20 -25.83
C ILE A 39 11.32 1.30 -25.95
N TYR A 40 11.06 2.01 -24.87
CA TYR A 40 11.34 3.42 -24.73
C TYR A 40 12.46 3.66 -23.71
N GLU A 41 13.19 4.74 -23.88
CA GLU A 41 14.16 5.26 -22.92
C GLU A 41 13.79 6.69 -22.53
N PHE A 42 14.04 7.04 -21.26
CA PHE A 42 13.80 8.40 -20.78
C PHE A 42 14.93 9.32 -21.23
N ASN A 43 14.58 10.34 -22.00
CA ASN A 43 15.51 11.38 -22.41
C ASN A 43 15.45 12.56 -21.41
N SER A 44 16.48 12.70 -20.60
CA SER A 44 16.57 13.76 -19.59
C SER A 44 16.68 15.18 -20.17
N SER A 45 17.05 15.33 -21.43
CA SER A 45 17.16 16.64 -22.07
C SER A 45 15.81 17.22 -22.45
N TYR A 46 14.85 16.35 -22.73
CA TYR A 46 13.50 16.75 -23.13
C TYR A 46 12.43 16.39 -22.07
N TYR A 47 12.83 15.67 -21.01
CA TYR A 47 11.91 15.13 -20.00
C TYR A 47 10.78 14.27 -20.60
N ASP A 48 11.13 13.45 -21.58
CA ASP A 48 10.17 12.66 -22.34
C ASP A 48 10.70 11.24 -22.61
N LEU A 49 9.82 10.36 -23.10
CA LEU A 49 10.15 9.00 -23.52
C LEU A 49 10.42 8.97 -25.02
N GLU A 50 11.56 8.43 -25.41
CA GLU A 50 11.94 8.23 -26.81
C GLU A 50 11.91 6.73 -27.16
N LEU A 51 11.30 6.39 -28.30
CA LEU A 51 11.26 5.02 -28.81
C LEU A 51 12.68 4.59 -29.19
N LYS A 52 13.20 3.54 -28.54
CA LYS A 52 14.49 2.95 -28.82
C LYS A 52 14.42 1.78 -29.78
N ASP A 53 13.56 0.82 -29.47
CA ASP A 53 13.36 -0.39 -30.27
C ASP A 53 11.87 -0.67 -30.42
N SER A 54 11.45 -1.22 -31.55
CA SER A 54 10.04 -1.54 -31.81
C SER A 54 9.84 -2.99 -32.24
N ASN A 55 8.66 -3.52 -31.93
CA ASN A 55 8.24 -4.88 -32.30
C ASN A 55 9.19 -6.00 -31.84
N ILE A 56 9.80 -5.86 -30.67
CA ILE A 56 10.64 -6.91 -30.09
C ILE A 56 9.76 -8.08 -29.70
N ALA A 57 10.02 -9.26 -30.31
CA ALA A 57 9.17 -10.42 -30.15
C ALA A 57 9.23 -11.03 -28.74
N ILE A 58 8.08 -11.42 -28.22
CA ILE A 58 7.92 -12.23 -27.00
C ILE A 58 7.78 -13.69 -27.42
N THR A 59 8.59 -14.56 -26.82
CA THR A 59 8.53 -16.01 -27.05
C THR A 59 8.38 -16.72 -25.71
N ASP A 60 7.38 -17.58 -25.56
CA ASP A 60 7.10 -18.34 -24.33
C ASP A 60 6.98 -17.44 -23.09
N ASN A 61 6.33 -16.29 -23.24
CA ASN A 61 6.20 -15.24 -22.20
C ASN A 61 7.57 -14.74 -21.69
N GLN A 62 8.59 -14.78 -22.54
CA GLN A 62 9.94 -14.27 -22.29
C GLN A 62 10.38 -13.30 -23.37
N ILE A 63 11.20 -12.34 -22.99
CA ILE A 63 11.81 -11.36 -23.89
C ILE A 63 13.33 -11.36 -23.72
N ASP A 64 14.06 -11.25 -24.84
CA ASP A 64 15.53 -11.06 -24.84
C ASP A 64 15.83 -9.56 -24.88
N LEU A 65 16.46 -9.06 -23.84
CA LEU A 65 16.78 -7.64 -23.68
C LEU A 65 18.27 -7.41 -23.46
N ASN A 66 18.74 -6.31 -23.98
CA ASN A 66 20.05 -5.76 -23.66
C ASN A 66 19.87 -4.46 -22.85
N LEU A 67 19.88 -4.59 -21.52
CA LEU A 67 19.78 -3.44 -20.63
C LEU A 67 21.12 -2.74 -20.53
N GLU A 68 21.18 -1.46 -20.92
CA GLU A 68 22.37 -0.62 -20.75
C GLU A 68 22.60 -0.26 -19.28
N ALA A 69 23.87 -0.05 -18.94
CA ALA A 69 24.25 0.28 -17.57
C ALA A 69 23.68 1.65 -17.15
N GLY A 70 22.91 1.67 -16.08
CA GLY A 70 22.35 2.90 -15.50
C GLY A 70 21.19 3.53 -16.28
N VAL A 71 20.71 2.88 -17.34
CA VAL A 71 19.58 3.36 -18.15
C VAL A 71 18.30 2.61 -17.77
N ALA A 72 17.23 3.37 -17.53
CA ALA A 72 15.89 2.81 -17.36
C ALA A 72 15.20 2.67 -18.72
N GLN A 73 14.72 1.48 -19.01
CA GLN A 73 13.93 1.18 -20.21
C GLN A 73 12.49 0.92 -19.83
N ILE A 74 11.56 1.43 -20.62
CA ILE A 74 10.13 1.21 -20.47
C ILE A 74 9.67 0.30 -21.60
N LEU A 75 9.07 -0.83 -21.25
CA LEU A 75 8.51 -1.79 -22.18
C LEU A 75 6.99 -1.65 -22.18
N VAL A 76 6.40 -1.54 -23.36
CA VAL A 76 4.94 -1.52 -23.56
C VAL A 76 4.56 -2.51 -24.67
N PRO A 77 3.31 -3.02 -24.73
CA PRO A 77 2.84 -3.76 -25.91
C PRO A 77 3.05 -2.94 -27.17
N ALA A 78 3.53 -3.59 -28.24
CA ALA A 78 3.84 -2.89 -29.47
C ALA A 78 2.63 -2.11 -30.01
N GLY A 79 2.87 -0.87 -30.47
CA GLY A 79 1.85 0.06 -30.93
C GLY A 79 1.12 0.82 -29.82
N THR A 80 1.55 0.69 -28.57
CA THR A 80 1.02 1.51 -27.47
C THR A 80 1.52 2.95 -27.61
N ASP A 81 0.59 3.91 -27.56
CA ASP A 81 0.96 5.33 -27.49
C ASP A 81 1.28 5.71 -26.03
N VAL A 82 2.56 5.81 -25.71
CA VAL A 82 3.04 6.20 -24.36
C VAL A 82 2.85 7.68 -24.05
N HIS A 83 2.57 8.51 -25.05
CA HIS A 83 2.31 9.94 -24.89
C HIS A 83 0.82 10.27 -24.82
N ASP A 84 -0.03 9.29 -25.08
CA ASP A 84 -1.47 9.47 -24.91
C ASP A 84 -1.80 9.63 -23.43
N GLY A 85 -1.78 10.86 -22.95
CA GLY A 85 -2.20 11.27 -21.61
C GLY A 85 -3.71 11.20 -21.39
N THR A 86 -4.48 10.67 -22.34
CA THR A 86 -5.90 10.41 -22.11
C THR A 86 -6.04 9.42 -20.98
N ILE A 87 -6.52 9.91 -19.86
CA ILE A 87 -7.06 9.06 -18.80
C ILE A 87 -8.18 8.28 -19.48
N TYR A 88 -7.98 6.99 -19.70
CA TYR A 88 -9.04 6.13 -20.21
C TYR A 88 -10.25 6.28 -19.30
N ASP A 89 -11.31 6.88 -19.83
CA ASP A 89 -12.63 6.96 -19.22
C ASP A 89 -13.34 5.59 -19.25
N ASN A 90 -12.58 4.50 -19.21
CA ASN A 90 -13.16 3.20 -19.02
C ASN A 90 -13.49 3.10 -17.53
N PRO A 91 -14.77 3.23 -17.14
CA PRO A 91 -15.11 3.19 -15.73
C PRO A 91 -14.58 1.90 -15.14
N ALA A 92 -14.00 1.97 -13.97
CA ALA A 92 -13.60 0.78 -13.24
C ALA A 92 -14.81 -0.16 -13.16
N SER A 93 -14.61 -1.44 -13.46
CA SER A 93 -15.68 -2.43 -13.34
C SER A 93 -15.92 -2.84 -11.89
N GLY A 94 -14.95 -2.59 -11.02
CA GLY A 94 -15.01 -2.82 -9.58
C GLY A 94 -15.17 -1.52 -8.80
N GLU A 95 -15.86 -1.62 -7.67
CA GLU A 95 -16.04 -0.54 -6.71
C GLU A 95 -15.24 -0.84 -5.44
N ILE A 96 -14.63 0.20 -4.85
CA ILE A 96 -13.90 0.09 -3.60
C ILE A 96 -14.06 1.34 -2.74
N ASP A 97 -14.28 1.13 -1.42
CA ASP A 97 -14.16 2.18 -0.42
C ASP A 97 -13.23 1.69 0.70
N PHE A 98 -12.16 2.39 0.98
CA PHE A 98 -11.29 2.09 2.10
C PHE A 98 -11.96 2.55 3.41
N LEU A 99 -12.22 1.60 4.31
CA LEU A 99 -12.92 1.85 5.59
C LEU A 99 -11.96 2.11 6.75
N GLY A 100 -10.65 2.02 6.51
CA GLY A 100 -9.62 2.22 7.53
C GLY A 100 -8.99 0.94 8.06
N GLU A 101 -8.21 1.10 9.10
CA GLU A 101 -7.39 0.07 9.74
C GLU A 101 -7.93 -0.29 11.12
N ASP A 102 -7.77 -1.55 11.56
CA ASP A 102 -8.06 -1.99 12.91
C ASP A 102 -6.82 -2.67 13.53
N TYR A 103 -6.28 -2.05 14.56
CA TYR A 103 -5.13 -2.53 15.32
C TYR A 103 -5.50 -3.20 16.65
N GLU A 104 -6.77 -3.10 17.07
CA GLU A 104 -7.21 -3.52 18.39
C GLU A 104 -7.64 -4.96 18.43
N THR A 105 -8.29 -5.41 17.38
CA THR A 105 -8.84 -6.78 17.30
C THR A 105 -7.75 -7.83 17.30
N GLN A 106 -6.64 -7.60 16.62
CA GLN A 106 -5.53 -8.55 16.53
C GLN A 106 -6.01 -9.95 16.09
N GLY A 107 -5.61 -11.02 16.76
CA GLY A 107 -6.04 -12.38 16.43
C GLY A 107 -7.45 -12.77 16.89
N ASP A 108 -8.17 -11.87 17.60
CA ASP A 108 -9.50 -12.12 18.20
C ASP A 108 -10.63 -11.77 17.22
N TRP A 109 -10.64 -12.40 16.06
CA TRP A 109 -11.52 -12.05 14.94
C TRP A 109 -12.94 -12.61 15.07
N LYS A 110 -13.15 -13.69 15.82
CA LYS A 110 -14.46 -14.31 15.99
C LYS A 110 -15.49 -13.29 16.49
N ASP A 111 -16.71 -13.38 15.99
CA ASP A 111 -17.83 -12.45 16.28
C ASP A 111 -17.61 -10.99 15.80
N LYS A 112 -16.49 -10.71 15.13
CA LYS A 112 -16.17 -9.39 14.59
C LYS A 112 -16.05 -9.36 13.08
N TYR A 113 -15.47 -10.42 12.52
CA TYR A 113 -15.20 -10.56 11.10
C TYR A 113 -15.62 -11.93 10.59
N GLY A 114 -15.88 -12.02 9.27
CA GLY A 114 -16.07 -13.29 8.60
C GLY A 114 -17.48 -13.86 8.68
N SER A 115 -18.51 -13.03 8.88
CA SER A 115 -19.92 -13.49 8.97
C SER A 115 -20.43 -14.16 7.68
N LEU A 116 -19.92 -13.77 6.51
CA LEU A 116 -20.21 -14.37 5.21
C LEU A 116 -19.14 -15.33 4.72
N GLY A 117 -17.97 -15.28 5.33
CA GLY A 117 -16.90 -16.18 4.96
C GLY A 117 -15.53 -15.70 5.41
N TYR A 118 -14.64 -16.64 5.46
CA TYR A 118 -13.25 -16.40 5.83
C TYR A 118 -12.33 -17.41 5.15
N ASP A 119 -11.07 -17.03 5.05
CA ASP A 119 -9.94 -17.92 4.80
C ASP A 119 -8.85 -17.59 5.82
N VAL A 120 -8.78 -18.39 6.88
CA VAL A 120 -7.70 -18.33 7.88
C VAL A 120 -6.60 -19.25 7.41
N PHE A 121 -5.51 -18.66 6.94
CA PHE A 121 -4.47 -19.40 6.26
C PHE A 121 -3.81 -20.45 7.15
N GLY A 122 -3.67 -21.66 6.61
CA GLY A 122 -3.15 -22.81 7.36
C GLY A 122 -4.16 -23.49 8.30
N ALA A 123 -5.37 -22.94 8.41
CA ALA A 123 -6.49 -23.55 9.16
C ALA A 123 -7.62 -23.93 8.20
N SER A 124 -8.67 -23.13 8.08
CA SER A 124 -9.81 -23.46 7.24
C SER A 124 -10.32 -22.27 6.42
N LYS A 125 -11.02 -22.60 5.33
CA LYS A 125 -11.66 -21.67 4.41
C LYS A 125 -13.15 -22.01 4.30
N VAL A 126 -14.00 -21.01 4.54
CA VAL A 126 -15.44 -21.08 4.35
C VAL A 126 -15.88 -19.83 3.61
N LEU A 127 -16.66 -19.96 2.55
CA LEU A 127 -17.18 -18.83 1.76
C LEU A 127 -18.66 -19.06 1.48
N SER A 128 -19.46 -17.99 1.58
CA SER A 128 -20.84 -17.99 1.11
C SER A 128 -20.89 -17.98 -0.42
N ASP A 129 -22.05 -18.37 -0.97
CA ASP A 129 -22.29 -18.35 -2.40
C ASP A 129 -22.09 -16.94 -2.99
N GLY A 130 -21.58 -16.88 -4.23
CA GLY A 130 -21.33 -15.62 -4.94
C GLY A 130 -20.02 -14.91 -4.57
N ILE A 131 -19.21 -15.49 -3.69
CA ILE A 131 -17.91 -14.97 -3.32
C ILE A 131 -16.81 -15.91 -3.83
N GLN A 132 -15.83 -15.36 -4.55
CA GLN A 132 -14.69 -16.12 -5.02
C GLN A 132 -13.39 -15.50 -4.50
N LEU A 133 -12.51 -16.33 -3.97
CA LEU A 133 -11.16 -15.97 -3.55
C LEU A 133 -10.14 -16.86 -4.26
N GLY A 134 -9.18 -16.22 -4.91
CA GLY A 134 -8.03 -16.83 -5.55
C GLY A 134 -6.72 -16.25 -5.01
N TYR A 135 -5.61 -16.97 -5.23
CA TYR A 135 -4.28 -16.58 -4.79
C TYR A 135 -3.29 -16.77 -5.92
N ILE A 136 -2.42 -15.80 -6.16
CA ILE A 136 -1.50 -15.81 -7.29
C ILE A 136 -0.11 -15.40 -6.80
N GLY A 137 0.89 -16.22 -7.14
CA GLY A 137 2.31 -15.91 -6.91
C GLY A 137 2.79 -16.03 -5.47
N ASP A 138 2.07 -16.79 -4.64
CA ASP A 138 2.33 -16.93 -3.21
C ASP A 138 2.67 -18.36 -2.79
N ASN A 139 3.23 -18.49 -1.59
CA ASN A 139 3.39 -19.72 -0.84
C ASN A 139 2.68 -19.57 0.50
N LEU A 140 2.20 -20.68 1.05
CA LEU A 140 1.66 -20.77 2.40
C LEU A 140 2.78 -21.21 3.35
N ASP A 141 3.12 -20.34 4.29
CA ASP A 141 4.06 -20.64 5.37
C ASP A 141 3.30 -20.75 6.69
N VAL A 142 3.38 -21.89 7.36
CA VAL A 142 2.80 -22.13 8.69
C VAL A 142 3.94 -22.14 9.71
N TYR A 143 3.94 -21.19 10.62
CA TYR A 143 4.99 -21.04 11.62
C TYR A 143 4.67 -21.73 12.94
N ASN A 144 3.40 -21.67 13.36
CA ASN A 144 2.96 -22.26 14.62
C ASN A 144 1.46 -22.56 14.58
N THR A 145 1.07 -23.78 14.87
CA THR A 145 -0.34 -24.23 14.88
C THR A 145 -0.98 -24.19 16.28
N ASN A 146 -0.23 -23.79 17.31
CA ASN A 146 -0.70 -23.68 18.68
C ASN A 146 0.00 -22.53 19.41
N SER A 147 -0.15 -21.33 18.85
CA SER A 147 0.49 -20.11 19.38
C SER A 147 -0.23 -19.59 20.62
N SER A 148 0.54 -19.04 21.56
CA SER A 148 0.00 -18.28 22.69
C SER A 148 -0.04 -16.77 22.45
N ARG A 149 0.46 -16.29 21.31
CA ARG A 149 0.53 -14.85 21.00
C ARG A 149 -0.87 -14.32 20.64
N ARG A 150 -1.25 -13.17 21.18
CA ARG A 150 -2.53 -12.54 20.89
C ARG A 150 -2.66 -12.13 19.41
N ILE A 151 -1.56 -11.81 18.73
CA ILE A 151 -1.57 -11.49 17.30
C ILE A 151 -1.81 -12.71 16.40
N ALA A 152 -1.63 -13.95 16.94
CA ALA A 152 -1.96 -15.17 16.21
C ALA A 152 -3.48 -15.31 16.11
N LEU A 153 -3.97 -15.62 14.90
CA LEU A 153 -5.41 -15.77 14.67
C LEU A 153 -6.00 -16.96 15.45
N GLN A 154 -7.14 -16.76 16.09
CA GLN A 154 -7.93 -17.88 16.58
C GLN A 154 -8.21 -18.83 15.42
N THR A 155 -8.07 -20.15 15.64
CA THR A 155 -8.53 -21.14 14.66
C THR A 155 -10.06 -21.07 14.56
N PRO A 156 -10.65 -21.32 13.38
CA PRO A 156 -12.11 -21.30 13.24
C PRO A 156 -12.84 -22.30 14.17
N GLU A 157 -12.18 -23.41 14.45
CA GLU A 157 -12.66 -24.44 15.38
C GLU A 157 -12.75 -23.89 16.81
N GLU A 158 -13.70 -24.43 17.61
CA GLU A 158 -13.88 -24.04 19.01
C GLU A 158 -12.90 -24.76 19.96
N ASP A 159 -11.64 -24.92 19.53
CA ASP A 159 -10.60 -25.65 20.28
C ASP A 159 -9.67 -24.72 21.09
N GLY A 160 -9.93 -23.41 21.03
CA GLY A 160 -9.16 -22.40 21.76
C GLY A 160 -7.73 -22.17 21.23
N LYS A 161 -7.34 -22.82 20.13
CA LYS A 161 -6.02 -22.67 19.54
C LYS A 161 -5.89 -21.39 18.73
N ARG A 162 -4.64 -21.03 18.44
CA ARG A 162 -4.28 -19.92 17.57
C ARG A 162 -3.21 -20.37 16.59
N ILE A 163 -3.26 -19.81 15.39
CA ILE A 163 -2.34 -20.14 14.31
C ILE A 163 -1.53 -18.91 13.87
N GLU A 164 -0.25 -19.11 13.64
CA GLU A 164 0.65 -18.19 12.96
C GLU A 164 0.93 -18.74 11.57
N ALA A 165 0.23 -18.26 10.58
CA ALA A 165 0.42 -18.64 9.20
C ALA A 165 0.25 -17.43 8.29
N VAL A 166 0.98 -17.41 7.19
CA VAL A 166 0.93 -16.35 6.20
C VAL A 166 0.95 -16.91 4.80
N ARG A 167 0.29 -16.23 3.89
CA ARG A 167 0.64 -16.28 2.48
C ARG A 167 1.69 -15.24 2.20
N THR A 168 2.71 -15.60 1.46
CA THR A 168 3.89 -14.75 1.25
C THR A 168 4.55 -15.05 -0.09
N SER A 169 5.36 -14.14 -0.58
CA SER A 169 6.18 -14.34 -1.79
C SER A 169 7.50 -13.57 -1.68
N LYS A 170 8.40 -13.78 -2.61
CA LYS A 170 9.69 -13.05 -2.62
C LYS A 170 9.57 -11.60 -3.08
N LEU A 171 8.58 -11.28 -3.87
CA LEU A 171 8.44 -9.96 -4.48
C LEU A 171 7.03 -9.40 -4.30
N HIS A 172 6.03 -10.06 -4.83
CA HIS A 172 4.62 -9.69 -4.73
C HIS A 172 3.73 -10.92 -4.75
N GLN A 173 2.58 -10.79 -4.12
CA GLN A 173 1.49 -11.75 -4.15
C GLN A 173 0.17 -11.05 -4.42
N ILE A 174 -0.80 -11.76 -4.95
CA ILE A 174 -2.11 -11.22 -5.26
C ILE A 174 -3.19 -12.09 -4.59
N ILE A 175 -4.10 -11.43 -3.89
CA ILE A 175 -5.38 -11.99 -3.47
C ILE A 175 -6.41 -11.51 -4.48
N ASP A 176 -6.99 -12.45 -5.23
CA ASP A 176 -8.00 -12.21 -6.25
C ASP A 176 -9.38 -12.38 -5.63
N VAL A 177 -10.23 -11.36 -5.71
CA VAL A 177 -11.54 -11.31 -5.04
C VAL A 177 -12.61 -10.97 -6.06
N GLN A 178 -13.64 -11.79 -6.14
CA GLN A 178 -14.81 -11.49 -6.95
C GLN A 178 -16.08 -11.59 -6.13
N THR A 179 -16.89 -10.50 -6.13
CA THR A 179 -18.18 -10.43 -5.46
C THR A 179 -19.20 -9.78 -6.38
N ALA A 180 -20.41 -10.34 -6.46
CA ALA A 180 -21.49 -9.76 -7.24
C ALA A 180 -22.16 -8.55 -6.54
N GLU A 181 -22.19 -8.60 -5.23
CA GLU A 181 -22.78 -7.59 -4.35
C GLU A 181 -21.69 -6.86 -3.56
N LYS A 182 -22.00 -5.68 -3.05
CA LYS A 182 -21.09 -4.94 -2.20
C LYS A 182 -20.92 -5.65 -0.87
N ARG A 183 -19.68 -5.96 -0.49
CA ARG A 183 -19.29 -6.69 0.70
C ARG A 183 -18.16 -5.99 1.43
N MET A 184 -18.09 -6.16 2.75
CA MET A 184 -16.90 -5.74 3.48
C MET A 184 -15.84 -6.84 3.39
N LEU A 185 -14.67 -6.50 2.89
CA LEU A 185 -13.47 -7.34 2.89
C LEU A 185 -12.50 -6.83 3.94
N SER A 186 -12.02 -7.72 4.79
CA SER A 186 -10.99 -7.41 5.79
C SER A 186 -9.79 -8.33 5.59
N LEU A 187 -8.61 -7.73 5.43
CA LEU A 187 -7.35 -8.45 5.24
C LEU A 187 -6.55 -8.35 6.53
N TYR A 188 -6.26 -9.48 7.17
CA TYR A 188 -5.42 -9.51 8.36
C TYR A 188 -3.95 -9.69 8.00
N ILE A 189 -3.12 -8.81 8.51
CA ILE A 189 -1.69 -8.73 8.23
C ILE A 189 -0.95 -8.73 9.56
N ALA A 190 -0.05 -9.70 9.76
CA ALA A 190 0.75 -9.79 10.98
C ALA A 190 2.19 -10.20 10.66
N ASP A 191 3.16 -9.50 11.26
CA ASP A 191 4.57 -9.84 11.16
C ASP A 191 4.96 -10.80 12.29
N TYR A 192 4.69 -12.08 12.12
CA TYR A 192 5.01 -13.09 13.12
C TYR A 192 6.52 -13.32 13.37
N LYS A 193 7.36 -12.80 12.49
CA LYS A 193 8.81 -12.94 12.59
C LYS A 193 9.52 -11.70 13.13
N ASP A 194 8.76 -10.65 13.48
CA ASP A 194 9.27 -9.38 14.02
C ASP A 194 10.40 -8.78 13.16
N ARG A 195 10.20 -8.80 11.82
CA ARG A 195 11.19 -8.34 10.85
C ARG A 195 11.10 -6.86 10.53
N ASN A 196 10.13 -6.16 11.13
CA ASN A 196 9.81 -4.77 10.82
C ASN A 196 9.53 -4.56 9.32
N CYS A 197 8.80 -5.49 8.73
CA CYS A 197 8.47 -5.48 7.31
C CYS A 197 7.68 -4.24 6.91
N GLN A 198 7.95 -3.78 5.70
CA GLN A 198 7.16 -2.74 5.03
C GLN A 198 6.65 -3.27 3.70
N MET A 199 5.41 -2.94 3.37
CA MET A 199 4.83 -3.34 2.10
C MET A 199 3.80 -2.35 1.60
N VAL A 200 3.53 -2.39 0.30
CA VAL A 200 2.44 -1.67 -0.33
C VAL A 200 1.33 -2.67 -0.66
N VAL A 201 0.10 -2.30 -0.35
CA VAL A 201 -1.10 -3.01 -0.79
C VAL A 201 -1.81 -2.15 -1.82
N ASP A 202 -1.78 -2.59 -3.07
CA ASP A 202 -2.53 -1.97 -4.16
C ASP A 202 -3.82 -2.73 -4.40
N VAL A 203 -4.92 -2.01 -4.56
CA VAL A 203 -6.18 -2.59 -5.02
C VAL A 203 -6.36 -2.25 -6.49
N ILE A 204 -6.46 -3.28 -7.30
CA ILE A 204 -6.44 -3.22 -8.75
C ILE A 204 -7.79 -3.74 -9.26
N ASP A 205 -8.44 -2.99 -10.15
CA ASP A 205 -9.55 -3.53 -10.94
C ASP A 205 -9.04 -4.65 -11.85
N ALA A 206 -9.56 -5.86 -11.66
CA ALA A 206 -9.04 -7.03 -12.36
C ALA A 206 -9.29 -7.01 -13.88
N VAL A 207 -10.28 -6.22 -14.34
CA VAL A 207 -10.63 -6.08 -15.75
C VAL A 207 -9.83 -4.97 -16.42
N THR A 208 -9.87 -3.76 -15.85
CA THR A 208 -9.24 -2.56 -16.44
C THR A 208 -7.77 -2.42 -16.10
N LYS A 209 -7.28 -3.18 -15.11
CA LYS A 209 -5.92 -3.11 -14.53
C LYS A 209 -5.59 -1.76 -13.86
N ARG A 210 -6.58 -0.91 -13.65
CA ARG A 210 -6.40 0.35 -12.92
C ARG A 210 -6.15 0.09 -11.43
N ILE A 211 -5.21 0.82 -10.86
CA ILE A 211 -5.08 0.89 -9.40
C ILE A 211 -6.18 1.83 -8.88
N LEU A 212 -7.05 1.29 -8.05
CA LEU A 212 -8.16 2.03 -7.43
C LEU A 212 -7.77 2.61 -6.08
N HIS A 213 -6.84 1.95 -5.37
CA HIS A 213 -6.33 2.38 -4.07
C HIS A 213 -4.92 1.82 -3.86
N SER A 214 -4.09 2.57 -3.14
CA SER A 214 -2.74 2.14 -2.76
C SER A 214 -2.47 2.53 -1.31
N LYS A 215 -1.97 1.59 -0.52
CA LYS A 215 -1.68 1.80 0.90
C LYS A 215 -0.29 1.29 1.26
N LEU A 216 0.56 2.17 1.79
CA LEU A 216 1.81 1.78 2.42
C LEU A 216 1.55 1.33 3.86
N ILE A 217 2.04 0.15 4.20
CA ILE A 217 1.98 -0.43 5.54
C ILE A 217 3.39 -0.45 6.12
N ASN A 218 3.62 0.32 7.16
CA ASN A 218 4.94 0.51 7.76
C ASN A 218 5.18 -0.29 9.04
N SER A 219 4.11 -0.69 9.73
CA SER A 219 4.22 -1.36 11.03
C SER A 219 3.00 -2.23 11.25
N PHE A 220 3.21 -3.52 11.33
CA PHE A 220 2.17 -4.51 11.56
C PHE A 220 2.62 -5.67 12.47
N GLN A 221 3.64 -5.42 13.32
CA GLN A 221 4.09 -6.38 14.33
C GLN A 221 2.98 -6.72 15.34
N SER A 222 2.07 -5.76 15.58
CA SER A 222 0.91 -5.97 16.46
C SER A 222 -0.29 -6.59 15.77
N GLY A 223 -0.20 -6.84 14.46
CA GLY A 223 -1.33 -7.24 13.63
C GLY A 223 -2.26 -6.07 13.27
N ILE A 224 -2.74 -6.06 12.04
CA ILE A 224 -3.59 -5.01 11.48
C ILE A 224 -4.63 -5.63 10.55
N TYR A 225 -5.86 -5.12 10.59
CA TYR A 225 -6.85 -5.35 9.54
C TYR A 225 -6.92 -4.15 8.62
N LEU A 226 -6.81 -4.39 7.32
CA LEU A 226 -7.21 -3.43 6.30
C LEU A 226 -8.63 -3.74 5.87
N ARG A 227 -9.53 -2.76 5.99
CA ARG A 227 -10.96 -2.96 5.73
C ARG A 227 -11.40 -2.16 4.52
N TYR A 228 -12.15 -2.81 3.65
CA TYR A 228 -12.66 -2.24 2.41
C TYR A 228 -14.10 -2.66 2.17
N ASN A 229 -14.94 -1.76 1.66
CA ASN A 229 -16.11 -2.21 0.91
C ASN A 229 -15.67 -2.49 -0.52
N VAL A 230 -16.06 -3.64 -1.05
CA VAL A 230 -15.67 -4.12 -2.37
C VAL A 230 -16.87 -4.63 -3.16
N LYS A 231 -16.87 -4.41 -4.49
CA LYS A 231 -17.81 -5.01 -5.41
C LYS A 231 -17.15 -5.23 -6.76
N GLY A 232 -17.51 -6.29 -7.46
CA GLY A 232 -16.93 -6.67 -8.74
C GLY A 232 -15.72 -7.57 -8.61
N HIS A 233 -14.81 -7.49 -9.58
CA HIS A 233 -13.60 -8.32 -9.63
C HIS A 233 -12.37 -7.44 -9.34
N LEU A 234 -11.75 -7.65 -8.19
CA LEU A 234 -10.64 -6.87 -7.66
C LEU A 234 -9.45 -7.76 -7.32
N GLN A 235 -8.25 -7.21 -7.45
CA GLN A 235 -7.00 -7.84 -7.08
C GLN A 235 -6.28 -7.01 -6.02
N PHE A 236 -6.01 -7.60 -4.88
CA PHE A 236 -5.21 -7.00 -3.81
C PHE A 236 -3.79 -7.50 -3.97
N ARG A 237 -2.91 -6.62 -4.47
CA ARG A 237 -1.51 -6.93 -4.67
C ARG A 237 -0.69 -6.42 -3.51
N PHE A 238 0.00 -7.33 -2.85
CA PHE A 238 0.93 -7.03 -1.77
C PHE A 238 2.34 -7.03 -2.35
N THR A 239 3.03 -5.92 -2.28
CA THR A 239 4.38 -5.76 -2.83
C THR A 239 5.33 -5.36 -1.72
N ARG A 240 6.46 -6.00 -1.64
CA ARG A 240 7.55 -5.60 -0.75
C ARG A 240 7.99 -4.16 -1.05
N PHE A 241 8.08 -3.33 -0.02
CA PHE A 241 8.46 -1.93 -0.19
C PHE A 241 9.97 -1.72 -0.18
N PHE A 242 10.70 -2.39 0.73
CA PHE A 242 12.11 -2.16 0.91
C PHE A 242 12.92 -3.48 0.91
N TYR A 243 14.15 -3.40 0.42
CA TYR A 243 15.15 -4.47 0.48
C TYR A 243 16.50 -3.84 0.81
N ASP A 244 17.02 -4.11 2.00
CA ASP A 244 18.27 -3.54 2.50
C ASP A 244 19.54 -4.21 1.94
N GLY A 245 19.38 -5.27 1.17
CA GLY A 245 20.50 -6.01 0.58
C GLY A 245 21.26 -6.91 1.57
N TYR A 246 20.96 -6.87 2.85
CA TYR A 246 21.69 -7.59 3.90
C TYR A 246 21.05 -8.92 4.35
N GLY A 247 20.17 -9.49 3.56
CA GLY A 247 19.72 -10.87 3.74
C GLY A 247 18.52 -11.07 4.66
N ASN A 248 17.87 -10.03 5.10
CA ASN A 248 16.56 -10.09 5.74
C ASN A 248 15.50 -9.64 4.72
N PRO A 249 14.95 -10.53 3.92
CA PRO A 249 13.95 -10.16 2.94
C PRO A 249 12.66 -9.82 3.69
N ASP A 250 12.24 -8.56 3.60
CA ASP A 250 10.88 -8.18 3.90
C ASP A 250 9.98 -8.84 2.88
N TYR A 251 9.29 -9.89 3.27
CA TYR A 251 8.31 -10.52 2.39
C TYR A 251 6.95 -9.86 2.59
N PRO A 252 6.20 -9.59 1.52
CA PRO A 252 4.80 -9.23 1.65
C PRO A 252 4.05 -10.41 2.27
N VAL A 253 3.25 -10.14 3.29
CA VAL A 253 2.52 -11.16 4.06
C VAL A 253 1.05 -10.80 4.20
N CYS A 254 0.19 -11.81 4.18
CA CYS A 254 -1.20 -11.75 4.61
C CYS A 254 -1.52 -13.03 5.39
N SER A 255 -2.30 -12.92 6.45
CA SER A 255 -2.58 -14.05 7.37
C SER A 255 -3.99 -14.57 7.25
N ALA A 256 -4.95 -13.77 6.82
CA ALA A 256 -6.33 -14.18 6.56
C ALA A 256 -7.08 -13.16 5.70
N VAL A 257 -8.18 -13.65 5.13
CA VAL A 257 -9.20 -12.84 4.46
C VAL A 257 -10.54 -13.11 5.15
N PHE A 258 -11.28 -12.05 5.46
CA PHE A 258 -12.61 -12.11 6.03
C PHE A 258 -13.59 -11.35 5.15
N ILE A 259 -14.82 -11.85 5.03
CA ILE A 259 -15.88 -11.23 4.24
C ILE A 259 -17.14 -11.15 5.08
N ASP A 260 -17.73 -9.96 5.06
CA ASP A 260 -18.90 -9.61 5.84
C ASP A 260 -19.94 -8.89 4.97
N GLU A 261 -21.18 -8.77 5.48
CA GLU A 261 -22.19 -7.90 4.86
C GLU A 261 -21.72 -6.44 4.89
N GLU A 262 -22.14 -5.66 3.90
CA GLU A 262 -21.90 -4.22 3.91
C GLU A 262 -22.57 -3.59 5.14
N GLY A 263 -21.80 -2.90 5.96
CA GLY A 263 -22.29 -2.24 7.16
C GLY A 263 -22.48 -3.12 8.40
N VAL A 264 -22.21 -4.42 8.32
CA VAL A 264 -22.22 -5.33 9.47
C VAL A 264 -20.78 -5.60 9.93
N SER A 265 -20.09 -4.61 10.44
CA SER A 265 -19.12 -4.85 11.49
C SER A 265 -19.87 -4.73 12.82
N GLY A 266 -19.87 -5.77 13.63
CA GLY A 266 -20.42 -5.68 14.98
C GLY A 266 -19.73 -4.56 15.76
N LYS A 267 -20.40 -3.46 15.91
CA LYS A 267 -20.23 -2.17 16.56
C LYS A 267 -19.99 -1.03 15.59
N GLU A 268 -20.93 -0.08 15.66
CA GLU A 268 -20.90 1.32 15.20
C GLU A 268 -19.87 1.64 14.12
N ASN A 269 -20.33 2.26 13.06
CA ASN A 269 -19.47 3.02 12.14
C ASN A 269 -18.45 3.85 12.94
N ILE A 270 -17.40 3.21 13.43
CA ILE A 270 -16.20 3.93 13.80
C ILE A 270 -15.62 4.33 12.44
N ARG A 271 -16.10 5.46 11.93
CA ARG A 271 -15.36 6.27 11.00
C ARG A 271 -14.04 6.54 11.74
N TRP A 272 -13.03 5.74 11.47
CA TRP A 272 -11.70 6.03 11.96
C TRP A 272 -11.37 7.40 11.38
N LYS A 273 -11.47 8.39 12.24
CA LYS A 273 -11.03 9.72 11.85
C LYS A 273 -9.53 9.57 11.73
N GLU A 274 -9.03 9.64 10.51
CA GLU A 274 -7.60 9.69 10.28
C GLU A 274 -7.05 10.95 10.95
N ASP A 275 -5.85 10.85 11.50
CA ASP A 275 -5.12 12.00 11.96
C ASP A 275 -5.03 13.00 10.81
N ASN A 276 -5.34 14.25 11.07
CA ASN A 276 -5.32 15.29 10.05
C ASN A 276 -4.52 16.47 10.57
N LEU A 277 -3.69 17.06 9.71
CA LEU A 277 -2.88 18.23 10.03
C LEU A 277 -3.27 19.39 9.13
N ARG A 278 -3.62 20.50 9.72
CA ARG A 278 -3.90 21.78 9.07
C ARG A 278 -2.96 22.85 9.60
N CYS A 279 -2.42 23.65 8.68
CA CYS A 279 -1.57 24.78 9.02
C CYS A 279 -2.10 26.01 8.29
N TYR A 280 -2.40 27.06 9.01
CA TYR A 280 -2.93 28.28 8.43
C TYR A 280 -2.50 29.54 9.18
N PRO A 281 -2.28 30.66 8.44
CA PRO A 281 -2.27 30.72 6.98
C PRO A 281 -1.08 29.92 6.40
N SER A 282 -1.21 29.40 5.18
CA SER A 282 -0.12 28.67 4.50
C SER A 282 1.09 29.57 4.16
N VAL A 283 0.86 30.87 4.11
CA VAL A 283 1.87 31.94 4.05
C VAL A 283 1.61 32.88 5.20
N PHE A 284 2.53 32.99 6.14
CA PHE A 284 2.37 33.81 7.35
C PHE A 284 3.52 34.81 7.53
N ARG A 285 3.23 35.89 8.24
CA ARG A 285 4.20 36.94 8.59
C ARG A 285 4.36 37.06 10.11
N ASP A 286 3.28 36.86 10.83
CA ASP A 286 3.22 37.05 12.26
C ASP A 286 2.95 35.73 12.97
N ASP A 287 1.77 35.13 12.77
CA ASP A 287 1.34 33.92 13.45
C ASP A 287 1.07 32.75 12.49
N LEU A 288 1.40 31.56 12.96
CA LEU A 288 1.06 30.28 12.33
C LEU A 288 0.19 29.47 13.27
N THR A 289 -1.03 29.15 12.87
CA THR A 289 -1.86 28.19 13.58
C THR A 289 -1.65 26.79 13.01
N ILE A 290 -1.31 25.85 13.88
CA ILE A 290 -1.23 24.42 13.60
C ILE A 290 -2.39 23.78 14.32
N GLU A 291 -3.27 23.12 13.56
CA GLU A 291 -4.42 22.40 14.09
C GLU A 291 -4.39 20.96 13.59
N ALA A 292 -4.55 20.01 14.51
CA ALA A 292 -4.59 18.61 14.17
C ALA A 292 -5.77 17.93 14.85
N ASP A 293 -6.47 17.08 14.07
CA ASP A 293 -7.37 16.07 14.62
C ASP A 293 -6.53 14.81 14.81
N VAL A 294 -6.42 14.29 16.05
CA VAL A 294 -5.54 13.16 16.40
C VAL A 294 -6.36 12.11 17.15
N PHE A 295 -6.46 10.95 16.56
CA PHE A 295 -7.25 9.82 17.07
C PHE A 295 -6.39 8.62 17.49
N THR A 296 -5.10 8.65 17.11
CA THR A 296 -4.20 7.50 17.19
C THR A 296 -3.25 7.54 18.39
N SER A 297 -3.10 8.71 19.03
CA SER A 297 -2.14 8.89 20.14
C SER A 297 -2.65 9.90 21.18
N PRO A 298 -2.41 9.69 22.48
CA PRO A 298 -2.72 10.65 23.51
C PRO A 298 -1.75 11.85 23.54
N LYS A 299 -0.63 11.76 22.81
CA LYS A 299 0.38 12.81 22.67
C LYS A 299 0.83 12.95 21.24
N VAL A 300 1.22 14.15 20.87
CA VAL A 300 1.80 14.45 19.56
C VAL A 300 3.07 15.26 19.72
N HIS A 301 4.00 15.01 18.83
CA HIS A 301 5.24 15.74 18.72
C HIS A 301 5.16 16.64 17.48
N ILE A 302 5.17 17.96 17.68
CA ILE A 302 5.16 18.95 16.59
C ILE A 302 6.57 19.45 16.38
N GLN A 303 7.07 19.22 15.16
CA GLN A 303 8.39 19.67 14.73
C GLN A 303 8.25 20.57 13.50
N ILE A 304 9.05 21.62 13.44
CA ILE A 304 9.14 22.51 12.26
C ILE A 304 10.59 22.57 11.83
N HIS A 305 10.81 22.25 10.57
CA HIS A 305 12.14 22.30 9.96
C HIS A 305 12.15 23.31 8.82
N SER A 306 13.27 24.01 8.66
CA SER A 306 13.53 24.75 7.42
C SER A 306 13.71 23.79 6.24
N ILE A 307 13.64 24.28 5.01
CA ILE A 307 13.91 23.46 3.81
C ILE A 307 15.36 22.93 3.77
N ALA A 308 16.27 23.58 4.51
CA ALA A 308 17.66 23.13 4.68
C ALA A 308 17.82 22.02 5.74
N GLY A 309 16.71 21.61 6.39
CA GLY A 309 16.70 20.56 7.41
C GLY A 309 16.99 21.06 8.84
N ASN A 310 17.19 22.36 9.06
CA ASN A 310 17.41 22.89 10.39
C ASN A 310 16.12 22.83 11.21
N LEU A 311 16.20 22.29 12.42
CA LEU A 311 15.09 22.24 13.37
C LEU A 311 14.85 23.65 13.93
N LEU A 312 13.64 24.18 13.76
CA LEU A 312 13.23 25.51 14.19
C LEU A 312 12.33 25.48 15.42
N TYR A 313 11.53 24.42 15.55
CA TYR A 313 10.59 24.22 16.65
C TYR A 313 10.44 22.73 16.94
N ASP A 314 10.34 22.40 18.25
CA ASP A 314 10.23 21.03 18.72
C ASP A 314 9.53 20.99 20.07
N LYS A 315 8.27 20.52 20.10
CA LYS A 315 7.50 20.36 21.34
C LYS A 315 6.52 19.20 21.28
N VAL A 316 6.27 18.61 22.45
CA VAL A 316 5.26 17.57 22.67
C VAL A 316 4.02 18.20 23.30
N PHE A 317 2.85 17.81 22.82
CA PHE A 317 1.54 18.26 23.29
C PHE A 317 0.67 17.07 23.67
N ASP A 318 -0.11 17.24 24.75
CA ASP A 318 -1.17 16.31 25.07
C ASP A 318 -2.37 16.54 24.14
N VAL A 319 -2.99 15.44 23.70
CA VAL A 319 -4.21 15.49 22.88
C VAL A 319 -5.43 15.58 23.77
N SER A 320 -6.23 16.60 23.61
CA SER A 320 -7.48 16.80 24.33
C SER A 320 -8.66 16.77 23.35
N ASP A 321 -9.68 15.98 23.64
CA ASP A 321 -10.86 15.82 22.79
C ASP A 321 -10.52 15.47 21.31
N ASN A 322 -9.50 14.64 21.13
CA ASN A 322 -8.96 14.27 19.82
C ASN A 322 -8.44 15.45 18.99
N ARG A 323 -8.05 16.55 19.65
CA ARG A 323 -7.56 17.76 18.99
C ARG A 323 -6.32 18.31 19.66
N VAL A 324 -5.47 18.88 18.81
CA VAL A 324 -4.37 19.74 19.22
C VAL A 324 -4.44 21.02 18.40
N ARG A 325 -4.34 22.16 19.06
CA ARG A 325 -4.25 23.47 18.43
C ARG A 325 -3.12 24.26 19.05
N VAL A 326 -2.19 24.69 18.23
CA VAL A 326 -1.02 25.48 18.62
C VAL A 326 -0.98 26.73 17.74
N CYS A 327 -0.85 27.89 18.37
CA CYS A 327 -0.58 29.14 17.68
C CYS A 327 0.87 29.52 17.99
N LEU A 328 1.68 29.67 16.96
CA LEU A 328 3.09 30.06 17.08
C LEU A 328 3.29 31.44 16.53
N ASP A 329 3.91 32.32 17.34
CA ASP A 329 4.45 33.58 16.88
C ASP A 329 5.68 33.33 16.01
N LYS A 330 5.88 34.16 14.98
CA LYS A 330 7.05 34.06 14.10
C LYS A 330 8.37 34.11 14.88
N GLY A 331 8.44 34.84 15.98
CA GLY A 331 9.60 34.91 16.84
C GLY A 331 10.02 33.56 17.44
N GLU A 332 9.09 32.63 17.64
CA GLU A 332 9.38 31.27 18.12
C GLU A 332 10.10 30.43 17.08
N LEU A 333 10.02 30.78 15.79
CA LEU A 333 10.72 30.13 14.68
C LEU A 333 12.05 30.81 14.34
N GLY A 334 12.42 31.86 15.10
CA GLY A 334 13.63 32.64 14.84
C GLY A 334 13.50 33.54 13.60
N SER A 335 14.61 34.08 13.12
CA SER A 335 14.66 35.01 11.98
C SER A 335 14.49 34.33 10.62
N GLN A 336 13.94 33.11 10.59
CA GLN A 336 13.83 32.34 9.35
C GLN A 336 12.73 32.89 8.44
N ASN A 337 13.11 33.20 7.19
CA ASN A 337 12.18 33.43 6.11
C ASN A 337 12.29 32.28 5.08
N GLY A 338 11.19 31.94 4.44
CA GLY A 338 11.18 30.92 3.39
C GLY A 338 10.27 29.75 3.72
N VAL A 339 10.54 28.64 3.07
CA VAL A 339 9.73 27.41 3.18
C VAL A 339 10.10 26.65 4.45
N CYS A 340 9.06 26.28 5.22
CA CYS A 340 9.18 25.41 6.38
C CYS A 340 8.28 24.17 6.20
N ILE A 341 8.68 23.07 6.80
CA ILE A 341 7.92 21.82 6.86
C ILE A 341 7.47 21.61 8.31
N VAL A 342 6.17 21.66 8.53
CA VAL A 342 5.54 21.28 9.81
C VAL A 342 5.30 19.79 9.79
N SER A 343 5.82 19.09 10.77
CA SER A 343 5.63 17.65 10.99
C SER A 343 4.87 17.43 12.28
N LEU A 344 3.79 16.66 12.21
CA LEU A 344 3.07 16.11 13.35
C LEU A 344 3.45 14.63 13.45
N VAL A 345 4.08 14.24 14.53
CA VAL A 345 4.53 12.87 14.77
C VAL A 345 3.69 12.28 15.90
N THR A 346 3.05 11.15 15.62
CA THR A 346 2.34 10.33 16.61
C THR A 346 3.03 8.99 16.74
N ASP A 347 2.57 8.13 17.63
CA ASP A 347 3.09 6.75 17.77
C ASP A 347 2.86 5.91 16.50
N ARG A 348 1.96 6.33 15.62
CA ARG A 348 1.48 5.56 14.46
C ARG A 348 1.64 6.27 13.11
N SER A 349 1.86 7.58 13.10
CA SER A 349 1.88 8.36 11.86
C SER A 349 2.82 9.55 11.90
N VAL A 350 3.24 10.01 10.72
CA VAL A 350 3.94 11.29 10.55
C VAL A 350 3.23 12.05 9.43
N LEU A 351 2.53 13.12 9.80
CA LEU A 351 1.89 14.02 8.86
C LEU A 351 2.76 15.24 8.61
N ARG A 352 2.82 15.72 7.38
CA ARG A 352 3.63 16.88 7.02
C ARG A 352 2.83 17.90 6.21
N LYS A 353 3.07 19.18 6.53
CA LYS A 353 2.53 20.31 5.75
C LYS A 353 3.61 21.33 5.47
N LYS A 354 3.57 21.84 4.26
CA LYS A 354 4.44 22.94 3.82
C LYS A 354 3.78 24.27 4.17
N VAL A 355 4.54 25.18 4.79
CA VAL A 355 4.16 26.57 5.05
C VAL A 355 5.27 27.51 4.58
N VAL A 356 4.96 28.78 4.39
CA VAL A 356 5.93 29.80 3.98
C VAL A 356 5.93 30.93 4.99
N CYS A 357 7.06 31.15 5.62
CA CYS A 357 7.31 32.29 6.50
C CYS A 357 7.86 33.48 5.68
N ARG A 358 7.27 34.66 5.80
CA ARG A 358 7.68 35.89 5.07
C ARG A 358 8.04 37.03 6.04
#